data_51f0e169d390a7dcf838541ee15dbf9a
#
_entry.id   51f0e169d390a7dcf838541ee15dbf9a
#
_cell.length_a   1.000
_cell.length_b   1.000
_cell.length_c   1.000
_cell.angle_alpha   90.00
_cell.angle_beta   90.00
_cell.angle_gamma   90.00
#
_symmetry.space_group_name_H-M   'P 1'
#
loop_
_entity.id
_entity.type
_entity.pdbx_description
1 polymer ?
#
loop_
_entity_poly.entity_id
_entity_poly.type
_entity_poly.pdbx_seq_one_letter_code
_entity_poly.pdbx_strand_id
1 'polypeptide(L)'
;MAFAVENPAGGGNQPQYSADGRARLEEFAAQFTAIPETGAWCYGTGMPSVMLSTVSYPIEIVQKADRLVMLAELEMQVRRVYLDGRAHPDDFLPTGVGHSVGTWDGDTLVIDTTLLSEWQVRPWPKTEQTQIVERVHLTKLGDITARATGFVASVEKPINDDVLVVEMTLTDPLFYEGPQRRTAYYQRMSDTATLEYACSGEHWLDELEKNRVSQ
;
A
#
# COMPACT_ATOMS: atom_id res chain seq x y z
N MET A 1 13.64 7.02 -7.96
CA MET A 1 12.96 7.24 -6.70
C MET A 1 11.74 8.11 -6.88
N ALA A 2 10.68 7.84 -6.14
CA ALA A 2 9.44 8.55 -6.32
C ALA A 2 8.76 8.78 -4.97
N PHE A 3 8.05 9.88 -4.81
CA PHE A 3 7.16 10.09 -3.67
C PHE A 3 5.72 9.88 -4.10
N ALA A 4 4.94 9.24 -3.24
CA ALA A 4 3.51 9.14 -3.47
C ALA A 4 2.83 10.48 -3.18
N VAL A 5 1.90 10.81 -4.05
CA VAL A 5 0.99 11.93 -3.86
C VAL A 5 -0.41 11.35 -3.88
N GLU A 6 -1.12 11.48 -2.79
CA GLU A 6 -2.50 10.99 -2.74
C GLU A 6 -3.39 11.68 -3.77
N ASN A 7 -4.34 10.91 -4.30
CA ASN A 7 -5.36 11.42 -5.19
C ASN A 7 -6.24 12.45 -4.47
N PRO A 8 -6.26 13.71 -4.89
CA PRO A 8 -7.12 14.73 -4.30
C PRO A 8 -8.61 14.49 -4.57
N ALA A 9 -8.97 13.77 -5.64
CA ALA A 9 -10.33 13.31 -5.85
C ALA A 9 -10.75 12.24 -4.83
N GLY A 10 -9.78 11.66 -4.13
CA GLY A 10 -9.99 10.76 -3.00
C GLY A 10 -10.25 11.48 -1.69
N GLY A 11 -10.72 12.72 -1.72
CA GLY A 11 -11.10 13.44 -0.53
C GLY A 11 -11.93 12.57 0.38
N GLY A 12 -11.30 12.07 1.45
CA GLY A 12 -11.98 11.46 2.57
C GLY A 12 -12.74 10.16 2.33
N ASN A 13 -12.61 9.49 1.20
CA ASN A 13 -13.28 8.21 0.99
C ASN A 13 -12.62 7.14 1.84
N GLN A 14 -13.08 7.05 3.08
CA GLN A 14 -12.83 5.88 3.91
C GLN A 14 -13.27 4.63 3.14
N PRO A 15 -12.57 3.49 3.28
CA PRO A 15 -13.01 2.24 2.70
C PRO A 15 -14.46 1.92 3.09
N GLN A 16 -15.25 1.41 2.15
CA GLN A 16 -16.64 1.05 2.41
C GLN A 16 -16.66 -0.36 3.00
N TYR A 17 -16.68 -0.42 4.33
CA TYR A 17 -16.74 -1.69 5.02
C TYR A 17 -18.15 -2.28 4.95
N SER A 18 -18.25 -3.59 4.75
CA SER A 18 -19.48 -4.36 4.95
C SER A 18 -19.97 -4.31 6.41
N ALA A 19 -21.18 -4.75 6.67
CA ALA A 19 -21.68 -4.86 8.04
C ALA A 19 -20.79 -5.81 8.87
N ASP A 20 -20.45 -6.97 8.31
CA ASP A 20 -19.56 -7.94 8.94
C ASP A 20 -18.14 -7.41 9.13
N GLY A 21 -17.62 -6.66 8.14
CA GLY A 21 -16.32 -6.01 8.24
C GLY A 21 -16.25 -5.00 9.38
N ARG A 22 -17.29 -4.19 9.55
CA ARG A 22 -17.40 -3.28 10.70
C ARG A 22 -17.43 -4.03 12.04
N ALA A 23 -18.27 -5.06 12.13
CA ALA A 23 -18.36 -5.86 13.35
C ALA A 23 -17.01 -6.50 13.73
N ARG A 24 -16.28 -7.06 12.76
CA ARG A 24 -14.93 -7.61 12.99
C ARG A 24 -13.94 -6.56 13.48
N LEU A 25 -13.96 -5.35 12.90
CA LEU A 25 -13.09 -4.26 13.34
C LEU A 25 -13.43 -3.78 14.75
N GLU A 26 -14.71 -3.74 15.10
CA GLU A 26 -15.19 -3.39 16.45
C GLU A 26 -14.81 -4.48 17.46
N GLU A 27 -15.00 -5.76 17.12
CA GLU A 27 -14.60 -6.89 17.94
C GLU A 27 -13.09 -6.91 18.18
N PHE A 28 -12.29 -6.65 17.13
CA PHE A 28 -10.84 -6.53 17.28
C PHE A 28 -10.48 -5.35 18.18
N ALA A 29 -11.07 -4.18 17.95
CA ALA A 29 -10.77 -2.99 18.73
C ALA A 29 -11.15 -3.14 20.21
N ALA A 30 -12.22 -3.89 20.51
CA ALA A 30 -12.68 -4.14 21.88
C ALA A 30 -11.72 -4.99 22.73
N GLN A 31 -10.75 -5.66 22.08
CA GLN A 31 -9.69 -6.42 22.78
C GLN A 31 -8.61 -5.52 23.40
N PHE A 32 -8.62 -4.24 23.09
CA PHE A 32 -7.59 -3.29 23.51
C PHE A 32 -8.22 -2.05 24.13
N THR A 33 -7.58 -1.48 25.16
CA THR A 33 -7.97 -0.19 25.75
C THR A 33 -7.66 0.97 24.81
N ALA A 34 -6.63 0.83 24.01
CA ALA A 34 -6.29 1.71 22.91
C ALA A 34 -5.50 0.91 21.87
N ILE A 35 -5.85 1.06 20.59
CA ILE A 35 -4.97 0.63 19.50
C ILE A 35 -3.98 1.78 19.30
N PRO A 36 -2.67 1.56 19.46
CA PRO A 36 -1.70 2.62 19.27
C PRO A 36 -1.86 3.28 17.89
N GLU A 37 -1.90 4.60 17.87
CA GLU A 37 -1.98 5.33 16.62
C GLU A 37 -0.71 5.15 15.78
N THR A 38 -0.82 5.45 14.53
CA THR A 38 0.09 5.14 13.41
C THR A 38 1.59 5.41 13.59
N GLY A 39 2.03 6.15 14.58
CA GLY A 39 3.45 6.32 14.88
C GLY A 39 4.15 5.08 15.44
N ALA A 40 3.39 4.09 15.87
CA ALA A 40 3.89 2.83 16.42
C ALA A 40 3.97 1.70 15.36
N TRP A 41 3.80 2.02 14.09
CA TRP A 41 3.74 1.06 12.99
C TRP A 41 5.12 0.50 12.61
N CYS A 42 5.78 -0.08 13.57
CA CYS A 42 7.01 -0.82 13.31
C CYS A 42 6.74 -2.24 12.80
N TYR A 43 5.49 -2.65 12.80
CA TYR A 43 5.05 -3.91 12.21
C TYR A 43 4.53 -3.62 10.81
N GLY A 44 5.27 -4.03 9.79
CA GLY A 44 4.97 -3.69 8.41
C GLY A 44 3.50 -3.91 8.02
N THR A 45 2.78 -2.82 7.74
CA THR A 45 1.35 -2.86 7.39
C THR A 45 1.09 -3.59 6.08
N GLY A 46 2.12 -3.71 5.24
CA GLY A 46 2.05 -4.41 3.96
C GLY A 46 1.17 -3.70 2.93
N MET A 47 0.74 -4.46 1.93
CA MET A 47 -0.21 -3.98 0.93
C MET A 47 -1.61 -3.85 1.51
N PRO A 48 -2.41 -2.87 1.07
CA PRO A 48 -2.10 -1.80 0.12
C PRO A 48 -1.39 -0.60 0.76
N SER A 49 -1.24 -0.57 2.08
CA SER A 49 -0.75 0.60 2.82
C SER A 49 0.62 1.04 2.37
N VAL A 50 1.53 0.10 2.07
CA VAL A 50 2.87 0.41 1.59
C VAL A 50 2.88 1.24 0.29
N MET A 51 1.82 1.12 -0.51
CA MET A 51 1.66 1.89 -1.76
C MET A 51 0.75 3.11 -1.59
N LEU A 52 -0.08 3.16 -0.56
CA LEU A 52 -1.07 4.24 -0.39
C LEU A 52 -0.72 5.21 0.73
N SER A 53 0.06 4.79 1.72
CA SER A 53 0.43 5.61 2.89
C SER A 53 1.78 6.31 2.75
N THR A 54 2.39 6.27 1.58
CA THR A 54 3.74 6.78 1.31
C THR A 54 3.80 8.30 1.14
N VAL A 55 2.87 9.03 1.71
CA VAL A 55 2.78 10.50 1.58
C VAL A 55 4.09 11.21 1.96
N SER A 56 4.97 10.56 2.72
CA SER A 56 6.21 11.15 3.19
C SER A 56 7.45 10.28 2.99
N TYR A 57 7.29 9.08 2.43
CA TYR A 57 8.39 8.12 2.33
C TYR A 57 8.63 7.71 0.89
N PRO A 58 9.89 7.71 0.40
CA PRO A 58 10.21 7.31 -0.94
C PRO A 58 10.08 5.80 -1.16
N ILE A 59 9.84 5.45 -2.42
CA ILE A 59 9.93 4.07 -2.91
C ILE A 59 11.01 4.03 -3.99
N GLU A 60 11.97 3.12 -3.86
CA GLU A 60 12.91 2.79 -4.91
C GLU A 60 12.40 1.60 -5.73
N ILE A 61 12.39 1.75 -7.05
CA ILE A 61 11.97 0.68 -7.97
C ILE A 61 13.18 0.25 -8.78
N VAL A 62 13.55 -1.01 -8.63
CA VAL A 62 14.61 -1.66 -9.41
C VAL A 62 13.96 -2.63 -10.39
N GLN A 63 14.04 -2.31 -11.69
CA GLN A 63 13.50 -3.15 -12.75
C GLN A 63 14.56 -4.08 -13.31
N LYS A 64 14.20 -5.37 -13.43
CA LYS A 64 14.93 -6.41 -14.14
C LYS A 64 14.03 -7.05 -15.18
N ALA A 65 14.59 -7.90 -16.04
CA ALA A 65 13.84 -8.56 -17.11
C ALA A 65 12.74 -9.49 -16.56
N ASP A 66 12.96 -10.12 -15.41
CA ASP A 66 12.10 -11.13 -14.81
C ASP A 66 11.30 -10.63 -13.61
N ARG A 67 11.58 -9.41 -13.12
CA ARG A 67 10.91 -8.86 -11.93
C ARG A 67 11.12 -7.37 -11.71
N LEU A 68 10.21 -6.76 -10.94
CA LEU A 68 10.46 -5.51 -10.24
C LEU A 68 10.75 -5.81 -8.76
N VAL A 69 11.64 -5.03 -8.17
CA VAL A 69 11.83 -4.97 -6.72
C VAL A 69 11.51 -3.55 -6.29
N MET A 70 10.54 -3.42 -5.40
CA MET A 70 10.13 -2.16 -4.79
C MET A 70 10.63 -2.15 -3.34
N LEU A 71 11.44 -1.15 -3.02
CA LEU A 71 11.97 -0.91 -1.69
C LEU A 71 11.24 0.32 -1.14
N ALA A 72 10.31 0.10 -0.23
CA ALA A 72 9.64 1.20 0.46
C ALA A 72 10.41 1.57 1.71
N GLU A 73 10.75 2.85 1.87
CA GLU A 73 11.41 3.33 3.08
C GLU A 73 10.52 3.11 4.30
N LEU A 74 9.23 3.39 4.17
CA LEU A 74 8.27 3.11 5.24
C LEU A 74 8.32 1.64 5.64
N GLU A 75 8.67 1.39 6.89
CA GLU A 75 8.72 0.06 7.50
C GLU A 75 9.70 -0.91 6.82
N MET A 76 10.66 -0.39 6.03
CA MET A 76 11.69 -1.18 5.33
C MET A 76 11.11 -2.34 4.51
N GLN A 77 9.98 -2.14 3.86
CA GLN A 77 9.29 -3.21 3.16
C GLN A 77 9.85 -3.44 1.76
N VAL A 78 10.06 -4.71 1.46
CA VAL A 78 10.54 -5.17 0.16
C VAL A 78 9.44 -5.96 -0.54
N ARG A 79 8.92 -5.42 -1.64
CA ARG A 79 7.94 -6.07 -2.50
C ARG A 79 8.58 -6.55 -3.79
N ARG A 80 8.27 -7.77 -4.20
CA ARG A 80 8.70 -8.34 -5.49
C ARG A 80 7.49 -8.58 -6.37
N VAL A 81 7.57 -8.07 -7.60
CA VAL A 81 6.58 -8.34 -8.65
C VAL A 81 7.26 -9.17 -9.73
N TYR A 82 6.81 -10.39 -9.92
CA TYR A 82 7.37 -11.31 -10.90
C TYR A 82 6.81 -11.04 -12.29
N LEU A 83 7.68 -10.95 -13.30
CA LEU A 83 7.34 -10.64 -14.70
C LEU A 83 7.63 -11.80 -15.65
N ASP A 84 7.94 -12.97 -15.12
CA ASP A 84 8.34 -14.16 -15.88
C ASP A 84 7.17 -15.09 -16.24
N GLY A 85 5.92 -14.63 -16.06
CA GLY A 85 4.72 -15.36 -16.43
C GLY A 85 4.32 -16.47 -15.48
N ARG A 86 4.94 -16.54 -14.29
CA ARG A 86 4.55 -17.54 -13.27
C ARG A 86 3.15 -17.27 -12.73
N ALA A 87 2.49 -18.32 -12.25
CA ALA A 87 1.28 -18.21 -11.46
C ALA A 87 1.60 -17.96 -9.97
N HIS A 88 0.56 -17.59 -9.21
CA HIS A 88 0.68 -17.61 -7.74
C HIS A 88 0.86 -19.06 -7.25
N PRO A 89 1.78 -19.31 -6.30
CA PRO A 89 1.99 -20.63 -5.75
C PRO A 89 0.86 -21.03 -4.78
N ASP A 90 0.53 -22.31 -4.74
CA ASP A 90 -0.52 -22.82 -3.85
C ASP A 90 -0.05 -23.00 -2.39
N ASP A 91 1.26 -23.11 -2.17
CA ASP A 91 1.89 -23.42 -0.88
C ASP A 91 2.71 -22.28 -0.29
N PHE A 92 2.49 -21.07 -0.76
CA PHE A 92 3.18 -19.88 -0.26
C PHE A 92 2.58 -19.40 1.06
N LEU A 93 3.42 -19.13 2.05
CA LEU A 93 2.97 -18.54 3.31
C LEU A 93 2.53 -17.09 3.09
N PRO A 94 1.33 -16.70 3.53
CA PRO A 94 0.85 -15.34 3.44
C PRO A 94 1.81 -14.35 4.11
N THR A 95 2.03 -13.20 3.46
CA THR A 95 2.91 -12.13 3.96
C THR A 95 2.23 -10.77 3.92
N GLY A 96 2.76 -9.79 4.63
CA GLY A 96 2.22 -8.42 4.61
C GLY A 96 2.13 -7.82 3.21
N VAL A 97 3.11 -8.10 2.33
CA VAL A 97 3.15 -7.60 0.95
C VAL A 97 2.58 -8.59 -0.07
N GLY A 98 2.26 -9.82 0.34
CA GLY A 98 1.70 -10.86 -0.50
C GLY A 98 2.66 -11.41 -1.55
N HIS A 99 2.11 -12.12 -2.53
CA HIS A 99 2.80 -12.56 -3.74
C HIS A 99 2.23 -11.80 -4.94
N SER A 100 3.09 -11.12 -5.70
CA SER A 100 2.68 -10.28 -6.83
C SER A 100 3.22 -10.83 -8.14
N VAL A 101 2.35 -10.93 -9.15
CA VAL A 101 2.71 -11.25 -10.54
C VAL A 101 2.30 -10.09 -11.44
N GLY A 102 3.10 -9.77 -12.43
CA GLY A 102 2.86 -8.64 -13.33
C GLY A 102 2.88 -9.07 -14.79
N THR A 103 2.02 -8.45 -15.58
CA THR A 103 1.93 -8.64 -17.03
C THR A 103 1.82 -7.27 -17.70
N TRP A 104 2.57 -7.08 -18.78
CA TRP A 104 2.48 -5.86 -19.57
C TRP A 104 1.28 -5.89 -20.52
N ASP A 105 0.47 -4.85 -20.46
CA ASP A 105 -0.64 -4.54 -21.36
C ASP A 105 -0.28 -3.21 -22.07
N GLY A 106 0.42 -3.33 -23.19
CA GLY A 106 1.05 -2.16 -23.82
C GLY A 106 2.08 -1.51 -22.90
N ASP A 107 1.89 -0.24 -22.61
CA ASP A 107 2.74 0.56 -21.71
C ASP A 107 2.26 0.55 -20.24
N THR A 108 1.24 -0.24 -19.95
CA THR A 108 0.69 -0.40 -18.60
C THR A 108 1.11 -1.74 -18.02
N LEU A 109 1.71 -1.71 -16.84
CA LEU A 109 1.97 -2.93 -16.07
C LEU A 109 0.74 -3.25 -15.21
N VAL A 110 0.13 -4.40 -15.44
CA VAL A 110 -0.96 -4.94 -14.62
C VAL A 110 -0.36 -5.89 -13.60
N ILE A 111 -0.57 -5.60 -12.32
CA ILE A 111 -0.04 -6.42 -11.22
C ILE A 111 -1.22 -7.04 -10.47
N ASP A 112 -1.19 -8.34 -10.29
CA ASP A 112 -2.09 -9.09 -9.41
C ASP A 112 -1.35 -9.50 -8.15
N THR A 113 -1.95 -9.26 -6.99
CA THR A 113 -1.36 -9.58 -5.67
C THR A 113 -2.37 -10.32 -4.82
N THR A 114 -1.96 -11.49 -4.36
CA THR A 114 -2.71 -12.37 -3.45
C THR A 114 -1.80 -12.86 -2.32
N LEU A 115 -2.26 -13.82 -1.52
CA LEU A 115 -1.49 -14.43 -0.43
C LEU A 115 -1.02 -13.38 0.59
N LEU A 116 -1.93 -12.48 0.92
CA LEU A 116 -1.73 -11.44 1.92
C LEU A 116 -2.03 -12.00 3.32
N SER A 117 -1.18 -11.67 4.27
CA SER A 117 -1.44 -12.00 5.67
C SER A 117 -2.58 -11.16 6.25
N GLU A 118 -3.31 -11.72 7.19
CA GLU A 118 -4.40 -11.01 7.86
C GLU A 118 -3.91 -9.73 8.56
N TRP A 119 -4.76 -8.70 8.52
CA TRP A 119 -4.54 -7.43 9.17
C TRP A 119 -5.89 -6.78 9.51
N GLN A 120 -6.13 -6.46 10.78
CA GLN A 120 -7.42 -5.97 11.26
C GLN A 120 -7.39 -4.51 11.73
N VAL A 121 -6.36 -3.74 11.34
CA VAL A 121 -6.24 -2.34 11.68
C VAL A 121 -6.64 -1.46 10.49
N ARG A 122 -7.41 -0.40 10.78
CA ARG A 122 -7.77 0.61 9.79
C ARG A 122 -6.54 1.33 9.21
N PRO A 123 -6.59 1.91 8.02
CA PRO A 123 -7.77 1.99 7.16
C PRO A 123 -7.94 0.78 6.22
N TRP A 124 -6.97 -0.13 6.12
CA TRP A 124 -6.94 -1.21 5.13
C TRP A 124 -6.88 -2.59 5.81
N PRO A 125 -7.95 -3.02 6.51
CA PRO A 125 -8.02 -4.39 6.97
C PRO A 125 -8.06 -5.35 5.79
N LYS A 126 -7.50 -6.53 5.98
CA LYS A 126 -7.38 -7.54 4.94
C LYS A 126 -7.37 -8.94 5.54
N THR A 127 -7.74 -9.92 4.73
CA THR A 127 -7.64 -11.35 5.03
C THR A 127 -6.83 -12.07 3.97
N GLU A 128 -6.67 -13.37 4.10
CA GLU A 128 -6.08 -14.22 3.06
C GLU A 128 -6.90 -14.26 1.75
N GLN A 129 -8.17 -13.81 1.81
CA GLN A 129 -9.04 -13.70 0.62
C GLN A 129 -8.86 -12.37 -0.11
N THR A 130 -8.03 -11.48 0.41
CA THR A 130 -7.77 -10.20 -0.23
C THR A 130 -7.03 -10.39 -1.55
N GLN A 131 -7.54 -9.75 -2.59
CA GLN A 131 -6.87 -9.59 -3.87
C GLN A 131 -6.69 -8.11 -4.17
N ILE A 132 -5.53 -7.75 -4.70
CA ILE A 132 -5.23 -6.39 -5.14
C ILE A 132 -4.79 -6.45 -6.60
N VAL A 133 -5.50 -5.72 -7.46
CA VAL A 133 -5.11 -5.52 -8.85
C VAL A 133 -4.66 -4.07 -9.03
N GLU A 134 -3.47 -3.88 -9.57
CA GLU A 134 -2.90 -2.57 -9.85
C GLU A 134 -2.67 -2.40 -11.35
N ARG A 135 -2.95 -1.21 -11.87
CA ARG A 135 -2.55 -0.77 -13.21
C ARG A 135 -1.54 0.36 -13.04
N VAL A 136 -0.33 0.11 -13.48
CA VAL A 136 0.81 1.01 -13.27
C VAL A 136 1.28 1.53 -14.62
N HIS A 137 1.28 2.85 -14.79
CA HIS A 137 1.69 3.49 -16.04
C HIS A 137 2.32 4.85 -15.79
N LEU A 138 3.00 5.39 -16.79
CA LEU A 138 3.54 6.74 -16.77
C LEU A 138 2.57 7.71 -17.44
N THR A 139 2.48 8.93 -16.91
CA THR A 139 1.80 10.06 -17.53
C THR A 139 2.61 11.33 -17.28
N LYS A 140 2.20 12.44 -17.87
CA LYS A 140 2.81 13.75 -17.59
C LYS A 140 2.10 14.44 -16.44
N LEU A 141 2.85 15.19 -15.64
CA LEU A 141 2.26 15.94 -14.52
C LEU A 141 1.16 16.90 -14.98
N GLY A 142 1.31 17.51 -16.16
CA GLY A 142 0.31 18.40 -16.73
C GLY A 142 -1.02 17.72 -17.12
N ASP A 143 -1.01 16.42 -17.35
CA ASP A 143 -2.18 15.64 -17.74
C ASP A 143 -3.00 15.14 -16.53
N ILE A 144 -2.46 15.28 -15.34
CA ILE A 144 -3.18 14.93 -14.11
C ILE A 144 -4.21 16.03 -13.84
N THR A 145 -5.48 15.76 -14.18
CA THR A 145 -6.60 16.71 -14.04
C THR A 145 -6.99 16.99 -12.60
N ALA A 146 -6.69 16.07 -11.70
CA ALA A 146 -6.83 16.28 -10.28
C ALA A 146 -5.49 16.79 -9.74
N ARG A 147 -5.38 18.10 -9.52
CA ARG A 147 -4.24 18.64 -8.77
C ARG A 147 -4.31 18.05 -7.37
N ALA A 148 -3.32 17.26 -7.04
CA ALA A 148 -3.11 16.84 -5.68
C ALA A 148 -2.96 18.08 -4.81
N THR A 149 -4.04 18.46 -4.16
CA THR A 149 -4.02 19.56 -3.21
C THR A 149 -3.44 19.02 -1.91
N GLY A 150 -2.25 19.42 -1.59
CA GLY A 150 -1.71 19.21 -0.26
C GLY A 150 -0.23 18.85 -0.21
N PHE A 151 0.28 17.96 -1.02
CA PHE A 151 1.65 17.48 -0.84
C PHE A 151 2.58 17.70 -2.04
N VAL A 152 2.08 17.89 -3.23
CA VAL A 152 2.90 18.23 -4.42
C VAL A 152 3.44 19.67 -4.33
N ALA A 153 2.89 20.46 -3.43
CA ALA A 153 3.12 21.90 -3.37
C ALA A 153 4.52 22.33 -2.91
N SER A 154 5.35 21.43 -2.41
CA SER A 154 6.67 21.83 -1.91
C SER A 154 7.81 21.75 -2.94
N VAL A 155 7.56 21.16 -4.10
CA VAL A 155 8.55 21.08 -5.18
C VAL A 155 7.89 21.48 -6.48
N GLU A 156 8.20 22.68 -6.98
CA GLU A 156 7.81 23.07 -8.34
C GLU A 156 8.49 22.13 -9.34
N LYS A 157 7.70 21.25 -9.93
CA LYS A 157 8.15 20.35 -10.98
C LYS A 157 7.62 20.83 -12.33
N PRO A 158 8.40 20.69 -13.41
CA PRO A 158 7.92 20.97 -14.74
C PRO A 158 6.68 20.13 -15.07
N ILE A 159 5.68 20.74 -15.73
CA ILE A 159 4.45 20.05 -16.14
C ILE A 159 4.69 18.87 -17.07
N ASN A 160 5.85 18.82 -17.72
CA ASN A 160 6.29 17.72 -18.61
C ASN A 160 7.01 16.59 -17.89
N ASP A 161 7.22 16.70 -16.56
CA ASP A 161 7.81 15.61 -15.79
C ASP A 161 6.92 14.38 -15.80
N ASP A 162 7.57 13.22 -15.83
CA ASP A 162 6.86 11.95 -15.73
C ASP A 162 6.36 11.70 -14.31
N VAL A 163 5.14 11.23 -14.24
CA VAL A 163 4.49 10.77 -13.01
C VAL A 163 4.10 9.31 -13.18
N LEU A 164 4.49 8.49 -12.22
CA LEU A 164 4.03 7.12 -12.15
C LEU A 164 2.66 7.11 -11.49
N VAL A 165 1.68 6.57 -12.20
CA VAL A 165 0.30 6.39 -11.71
C VAL A 165 0.10 4.94 -11.33
N VAL A 166 -0.46 4.71 -10.15
CA VAL A 166 -0.85 3.38 -9.67
C VAL A 166 -2.34 3.41 -9.36
N GLU A 167 -3.12 2.86 -10.26
CA GLU A 167 -4.56 2.66 -10.07
C GLU A 167 -4.78 1.29 -9.42
N MET A 168 -5.24 1.28 -8.19
CA MET A 168 -5.39 0.09 -7.38
C MET A 168 -6.86 -0.26 -7.17
N THR A 169 -7.19 -1.53 -7.31
CA THR A 169 -8.46 -2.11 -6.92
C THR A 169 -8.21 -3.22 -5.90
N LEU A 170 -8.73 -3.05 -4.71
CA LEU A 170 -8.67 -4.02 -3.63
C LEU A 170 -10.04 -4.65 -3.44
N THR A 171 -10.09 -5.97 -3.34
CA THR A 171 -11.28 -6.76 -3.01
C THR A 171 -11.01 -7.66 -1.82
N ASP A 172 -11.93 -7.67 -0.88
CA ASP A 172 -11.96 -8.62 0.23
C ASP A 172 -13.43 -8.78 0.65
N PRO A 173 -14.05 -9.95 0.39
CA PRO A 173 -15.48 -10.14 0.64
C PRO A 173 -15.86 -10.14 2.12
N LEU A 174 -14.89 -10.32 3.04
CA LEU A 174 -15.13 -10.31 4.46
C LEU A 174 -15.13 -8.91 5.05
N PHE A 175 -14.39 -7.98 4.47
CA PHE A 175 -14.27 -6.62 5.00
C PHE A 175 -15.06 -5.56 4.23
N TYR A 176 -15.23 -5.70 2.90
CA TYR A 176 -15.74 -4.62 2.07
C TYR A 176 -17.05 -4.98 1.35
N GLU A 177 -17.92 -3.98 1.16
CA GLU A 177 -19.16 -4.11 0.38
C GLU A 177 -18.91 -4.38 -1.11
N GLY A 178 -17.71 -4.07 -1.60
CA GLY A 178 -17.31 -4.26 -2.98
C GLY A 178 -15.88 -3.76 -3.22
N PRO A 179 -15.44 -3.72 -4.48
CA PRO A 179 -14.10 -3.30 -4.82
C PRO A 179 -13.79 -1.88 -4.35
N GLN A 180 -12.70 -1.73 -3.60
CA GLN A 180 -12.19 -0.43 -3.16
C GLN A 180 -11.17 0.07 -4.17
N ARG A 181 -11.40 1.25 -4.75
CA ARG A 181 -10.50 1.83 -5.76
C ARG A 181 -9.74 3.00 -5.19
N ARG A 182 -8.45 3.05 -5.48
CA ARG A 182 -7.54 4.15 -5.10
C ARG A 182 -6.56 4.40 -6.23
N THR A 183 -6.10 5.64 -6.30
CA THR A 183 -5.02 6.01 -7.22
C THR A 183 -3.92 6.71 -6.44
N ALA A 184 -2.70 6.27 -6.60
CA ALA A 184 -1.51 6.92 -6.09
C ALA A 184 -0.69 7.50 -7.24
N TYR A 185 -0.08 8.65 -7.00
CA TYR A 185 0.78 9.35 -7.95
C TYR A 185 2.17 9.49 -7.36
N TYR A 186 3.19 9.15 -8.12
CA TYR A 186 4.58 9.21 -7.69
C TYR A 186 5.38 10.09 -8.62
N GLN A 187 6.03 11.10 -8.08
CA GLN A 187 6.97 11.92 -8.83
C GLN A 187 8.39 11.37 -8.72
N ARG A 188 9.13 11.46 -9.82
CA ARG A 188 10.51 11.01 -9.84
C ARG A 188 11.39 11.96 -9.01
N MET A 189 12.23 11.39 -8.15
CA MET A 189 13.25 12.09 -7.36
C MET A 189 14.62 11.54 -7.73
N SER A 190 15.49 12.38 -8.34
CA SER A 190 16.80 11.97 -8.84
C SER A 190 17.87 11.90 -7.77
N ASP A 191 17.77 12.73 -6.75
CA ASP A 191 18.85 13.00 -5.79
C ASP A 191 18.53 12.54 -4.35
N THR A 192 17.59 11.61 -4.21
CA THR A 192 17.17 11.09 -2.91
C THR A 192 17.48 9.59 -2.84
N ALA A 193 17.99 9.14 -1.69
CA ALA A 193 18.16 7.73 -1.37
C ALA A 193 17.08 7.30 -0.37
N THR A 194 16.61 6.05 -0.46
CA THR A 194 15.84 5.45 0.63
C THR A 194 16.76 5.36 1.85
N LEU A 195 16.25 5.83 2.97
CA LEU A 195 16.98 5.81 4.24
C LEU A 195 16.55 4.58 5.05
N GLU A 196 17.36 4.23 6.04
CA GLU A 196 16.98 3.21 6.99
C GLU A 196 15.88 3.75 7.92
N TYR A 197 14.78 3.03 7.97
CA TYR A 197 13.68 3.31 8.88
C TYR A 197 13.86 2.48 10.15
N ALA A 198 14.47 3.06 11.16
CA ALA A 198 14.79 2.38 12.41
C ALA A 198 13.54 2.20 13.27
N CYS A 199 12.81 1.13 13.04
CA CYS A 199 11.64 0.77 13.82
C CYS A 199 11.64 -0.73 14.13
N SER A 200 11.10 -1.14 15.27
CA SER A 200 11.05 -2.53 15.72
C SER A 200 9.62 -3.04 15.82
N GLY A 201 9.32 -4.11 15.10
CA GLY A 201 8.03 -4.81 15.21
C GLY A 201 7.76 -5.33 16.62
N GLU A 202 8.79 -5.64 17.39
CA GLU A 202 8.67 -6.06 18.79
C GLU A 202 8.06 -4.95 19.65
N HIS A 203 8.42 -3.71 19.39
CA HIS A 203 7.85 -2.56 20.11
C HIS A 203 6.34 -2.45 19.89
N TRP A 204 5.87 -2.65 18.66
CA TRP A 204 4.45 -2.69 18.34
C TRP A 204 3.70 -3.79 19.10
N LEU A 205 4.22 -5.00 19.10
CA LEU A 205 3.61 -6.13 19.80
C LEU A 205 3.55 -5.88 21.31
N ASP A 206 4.59 -5.27 21.87
CA ASP A 206 4.67 -4.89 23.28
C ASP A 206 3.60 -3.84 23.63
N GLU A 207 3.41 -2.82 22.79
CA GLU A 207 2.37 -1.80 22.96
C GLU A 207 0.96 -2.38 22.82
N LEU A 208 0.72 -3.29 21.88
CA LEU A 208 -0.55 -3.99 21.78
C LEU A 208 -0.85 -4.82 23.03
N GLU A 209 0.14 -5.56 23.55
CA GLU A 209 -0.06 -6.38 24.74
C GLU A 209 -0.32 -5.53 25.99
N LYS A 210 0.37 -4.40 26.17
CA LYS A 210 0.12 -3.45 27.25
C LYS A 210 -1.29 -2.87 27.25
N ASN A 211 -1.87 -2.73 26.06
CA ASN A 211 -3.20 -2.15 25.88
C ASN A 211 -4.32 -3.22 25.79
N ARG A 212 -3.98 -4.50 25.92
CA ARG A 212 -4.96 -5.58 25.91
C ARG A 212 -5.85 -5.52 27.14
N VAL A 213 -7.15 -5.60 26.93
CA VAL A 213 -8.13 -5.68 28.05
C VAL A 213 -7.96 -7.02 28.75
N SER A 214 -7.79 -6.98 30.08
CA SER A 214 -7.80 -8.20 30.89
C SER A 214 -9.18 -8.86 30.81
N GLN A 215 -9.22 -10.12 30.39
CA GLN A 215 -10.45 -10.92 30.37
C GLN A 215 -10.87 -11.33 31.76
#